data_2f1a54d53728fba2e8f2e758f6cf5ba3
#
_entry.id   2f1a54d53728fba2e8f2e758f6cf5ba3
#
_cell.length_a   1.000
_cell.length_b   1.000
_cell.length_c   1.000
_cell.angle_alpha   90.00
_cell.angle_beta   90.00
_cell.angle_gamma   90.00
#
_symmetry.space_group_name_H-M   'P 1'
#
loop_
_entity.id
_entity.type
_entity.pdbx_description
1 polymer ?
#
loop_
_entity_poly.entity_id
_entity_poly.type
_entity_poly.pdbx_seq_one_letter_code
_entity_poly.pdbx_strand_id
1 'polypeptide(L)'
;MKRASCAIVLASVLFAASVALSAQGQGGAAQQPNGFTNLQVWPTDTPRAVILNFMNAFNRSLGIECTYCHVQNNGRFDFASDEKREKRVARKMILLRDSINVQLSAIVDKPVTAGPTSVEARPGAPTRVLCASCHHGLPIPAPLGEVISEAEKTGGVNAGLAKFKELRGKFYGGQQYDFTDYALVGIATTALNQKRPDDAMKYLQANLEYFPKSSQTYQAMAQVKNTKGDKAGAVKDLETAVQLDPQNNQAKNQLQQLRGGSQ
;
A
#
# COMPACT_ATOMS: atom_id res chain seq x y z
N MET A 1 53.06 -31.95 56.52
CA MET A 1 53.06 -31.73 57.97
C MET A 1 52.33 -30.42 58.22
N LYS A 2 51.46 -30.43 59.24
CA LYS A 2 50.62 -29.33 59.79
C LYS A 2 49.40 -28.90 59.00
N ARG A 3 48.29 -29.49 59.42
CA ARG A 3 46.89 -29.07 59.16
C ARG A 3 46.63 -27.79 59.98
N ALA A 4 45.90 -26.86 59.38
CA ALA A 4 45.23 -25.79 60.10
C ALA A 4 43.75 -25.74 59.65
N SER A 5 42.88 -26.13 60.59
CA SER A 5 41.44 -26.03 60.47
C SER A 5 41.04 -24.56 60.71
N CYS A 6 40.21 -24.00 59.83
CA CYS A 6 39.57 -22.74 60.06
C CYS A 6 38.05 -22.95 60.14
N ALA A 7 37.49 -22.70 61.32
CA ALA A 7 36.08 -22.84 61.65
C ALA A 7 35.30 -21.71 61.01
N ILE A 8 34.21 -22.05 60.33
CA ILE A 8 33.24 -21.09 59.76
C ILE A 8 32.16 -20.89 60.79
N VAL A 9 32.04 -19.67 61.30
CA VAL A 9 30.91 -19.25 62.14
C VAL A 9 29.76 -18.79 61.23
N LEU A 10 28.67 -19.52 61.27
CA LEU A 10 27.42 -19.11 60.62
C LEU A 10 26.72 -18.09 61.52
N ALA A 11 26.68 -16.84 61.07
CA ALA A 11 25.78 -15.83 61.63
C ALA A 11 24.49 -15.76 60.82
N SER A 12 23.42 -16.26 61.36
CA SER A 12 22.06 -16.18 60.78
C SER A 12 21.50 -14.77 61.01
N VAL A 13 21.41 -13.96 59.97
CA VAL A 13 20.66 -12.70 60.00
C VAL A 13 19.29 -12.94 59.42
N LEU A 14 18.28 -12.98 60.30
CA LEU A 14 16.87 -12.92 59.93
C LEU A 14 16.53 -11.51 59.45
N PHE A 15 16.36 -11.35 58.16
CA PHE A 15 15.80 -10.12 57.57
C PHE A 15 14.27 -10.30 57.50
N ALA A 16 13.54 -9.62 58.38
CA ALA A 16 12.10 -9.45 58.30
C ALA A 16 11.78 -8.53 57.11
N ALA A 17 11.33 -9.14 55.97
CA ALA A 17 10.84 -8.36 54.85
C ALA A 17 9.42 -7.86 55.15
N SER A 18 9.31 -6.59 55.52
CA SER A 18 8.03 -5.86 55.59
C SER A 18 7.55 -5.65 54.14
N VAL A 19 6.55 -6.43 53.71
CA VAL A 19 5.83 -6.19 52.47
C VAL A 19 4.98 -4.95 52.65
N ALA A 20 5.51 -3.81 52.23
CA ALA A 20 4.68 -2.61 52.03
C ALA A 20 3.85 -2.82 50.76
N LEU A 21 2.55 -3.08 50.99
CA LEU A 21 1.53 -3.07 49.95
C LEU A 21 1.32 -1.65 49.49
N SER A 22 2.15 -1.19 48.51
CA SER A 22 1.96 0.09 47.86
C SER A 22 0.69 -0.01 47.02
N ALA A 23 -0.34 0.70 47.47
CA ALA A 23 -1.52 1.01 46.65
C ALA A 23 -1.05 1.53 45.30
N GLN A 24 -1.34 0.79 44.23
CA GLN A 24 -1.20 1.29 42.87
C GLN A 24 -2.23 2.42 42.71
N GLY A 25 -1.81 3.65 43.01
CA GLY A 25 -2.52 4.82 42.58
C GLY A 25 -2.61 4.75 41.05
N GLN A 26 -3.81 4.86 40.54
CA GLN A 26 -4.05 5.14 39.11
C GLN A 26 -3.28 6.42 38.79
N GLY A 27 -2.05 6.26 38.33
CA GLY A 27 -1.23 7.36 37.85
C GLY A 27 -1.90 7.95 36.62
N GLY A 28 -2.58 9.06 36.79
CA GLY A 28 -2.99 9.88 35.68
C GLY A 28 -1.76 10.12 34.81
N ALA A 29 -1.82 9.75 33.54
CA ALA A 29 -0.71 9.92 32.60
C ALA A 29 -0.25 11.38 32.67
N ALA A 30 1.00 11.60 33.08
CA ALA A 30 1.59 12.94 33.20
C ALA A 30 1.43 13.66 31.86
N GLN A 31 0.82 14.82 31.88
CA GLN A 31 0.57 15.61 30.68
C GLN A 31 1.92 16.06 30.11
N GLN A 32 2.21 15.64 28.86
CA GLN A 32 3.46 15.99 28.20
C GLN A 32 3.49 17.49 27.88
N PRO A 33 4.68 18.14 27.81
CA PRO A 33 4.81 19.57 27.57
C PRO A 33 4.08 20.09 26.33
N ASN A 34 3.88 19.25 25.33
CA ASN A 34 3.15 19.55 24.10
C ASN A 34 1.62 19.36 24.21
N GLY A 35 1.09 18.96 25.38
CA GLY A 35 -0.34 18.71 25.62
C GLY A 35 -0.86 17.36 25.09
N PHE A 36 0.03 16.44 24.66
CA PHE A 36 -0.33 15.07 24.31
C PHE A 36 0.02 14.10 25.45
N THR A 37 -0.81 13.09 25.66
CA THR A 37 -0.64 12.14 26.76
C THR A 37 -0.22 10.73 26.30
N ASN A 38 -0.26 10.45 25.00
CA ASN A 38 0.04 9.15 24.43
C ASN A 38 0.95 9.24 23.19
N LEU A 39 2.03 10.02 23.30
CA LEU A 39 3.03 10.14 22.25
C LEU A 39 4.03 8.99 22.37
N GLN A 40 4.05 8.05 21.39
CA GLN A 40 4.85 6.82 21.46
C GLN A 40 5.93 6.73 20.39
N VAL A 41 5.87 7.54 19.34
CA VAL A 41 6.77 7.43 18.17
C VAL A 41 7.80 8.54 18.14
N TRP A 42 7.49 9.65 18.75
CA TRP A 42 8.36 10.82 18.83
C TRP A 42 8.70 11.15 20.28
N PRO A 43 9.81 11.85 20.52
CA PRO A 43 10.16 12.35 21.85
C PRO A 43 9.01 13.12 22.49
N THR A 44 8.89 13.00 23.81
CA THR A 44 7.78 13.59 24.57
C THR A 44 7.80 15.12 24.57
N ASP A 45 8.94 15.73 24.27
CA ASP A 45 9.17 17.16 24.16
C ASP A 45 9.00 17.69 22.71
N THR A 46 8.64 16.82 21.76
CA THR A 46 8.39 17.25 20.37
C THR A 46 7.36 18.39 20.33
N PRO A 47 7.68 19.54 19.72
CA PRO A 47 6.76 20.67 19.68
C PRO A 47 5.41 20.30 19.04
N ARG A 48 4.31 20.76 19.65
CA ARG A 48 2.96 20.50 19.17
C ARG A 48 2.76 20.83 17.68
N ALA A 49 3.30 21.95 17.23
CA ALA A 49 3.19 22.37 15.84
C ALA A 49 3.84 21.36 14.87
N VAL A 50 4.95 20.75 15.25
CA VAL A 50 5.63 19.71 14.47
C VAL A 50 4.74 18.48 14.33
N ILE A 51 4.14 18.03 15.44
CA ILE A 51 3.24 16.87 15.44
C ILE A 51 2.01 17.13 14.55
N LEU A 52 1.38 18.32 14.68
CA LEU A 52 0.22 18.67 13.87
C LEU A 52 0.55 18.76 12.37
N ASN A 53 1.72 19.30 12.01
CA ASN A 53 2.18 19.31 10.63
C ASN A 53 2.35 17.89 10.08
N PHE A 54 2.84 16.98 10.92
CA PHE A 54 2.98 15.56 10.56
C PHE A 54 1.62 14.90 10.33
N MET A 55 0.65 15.13 11.21
CA MET A 55 -0.72 14.60 11.05
C MET A 55 -1.38 15.13 9.78
N ASN A 56 -1.20 16.41 9.46
CA ASN A 56 -1.68 16.99 8.21
C ASN A 56 -0.97 16.38 6.98
N ALA A 57 0.31 16.05 7.09
CA ALA A 57 1.02 15.36 6.02
C ALA A 57 0.48 13.94 5.82
N PHE A 58 0.08 13.21 6.88
CA PHE A 58 -0.60 11.93 6.75
C PHE A 58 -1.94 12.05 6.03
N ASN A 59 -2.77 13.01 6.42
CA ASN A 59 -4.06 13.22 5.75
C ASN A 59 -3.87 13.36 4.24
N ARG A 60 -2.91 14.18 3.81
CA ARG A 60 -2.61 14.36 2.38
C ARG A 60 -2.02 13.11 1.72
N SER A 61 -1.07 12.45 2.39
CA SER A 61 -0.36 11.29 1.84
C SER A 61 -1.25 10.05 1.70
N LEU A 62 -2.24 9.90 2.57
CA LEU A 62 -3.15 8.77 2.63
C LEU A 62 -4.55 9.07 2.07
N GLY A 63 -4.87 10.34 1.77
CA GLY A 63 -6.21 10.73 1.33
C GLY A 63 -7.29 10.51 2.38
N ILE A 64 -6.98 10.77 3.66
CA ILE A 64 -7.85 10.50 4.82
C ILE A 64 -8.06 11.76 5.66
N GLU A 65 -8.99 11.66 6.60
CA GLU A 65 -9.23 12.66 7.64
C GLU A 65 -8.81 12.14 9.02
N CYS A 66 -8.77 13.04 10.01
CA CYS A 66 -8.35 12.74 11.39
C CYS A 66 -9.17 11.60 12.01
N THR A 67 -10.47 11.51 11.65
CA THR A 67 -11.40 10.48 12.13
C THR A 67 -11.03 9.08 11.66
N TYR A 68 -10.22 8.91 10.63
CA TYR A 68 -9.76 7.61 10.19
C TYR A 68 -8.92 6.91 11.27
N CYS A 69 -8.01 7.66 11.92
CA CYS A 69 -7.10 7.12 12.93
C CYS A 69 -7.47 7.49 14.38
N HIS A 70 -8.22 8.55 14.60
CA HIS A 70 -8.54 9.04 15.94
C HIS A 70 -10.03 8.89 16.27
N VAL A 71 -10.31 8.54 17.52
CA VAL A 71 -11.67 8.47 18.06
C VAL A 71 -12.20 9.89 18.21
N GLN A 72 -13.47 10.08 17.86
CA GLN A 72 -14.17 11.34 18.08
C GLN A 72 -15.45 11.08 18.91
N ASN A 73 -15.57 11.74 20.06
CA ASN A 73 -16.70 11.66 20.97
C ASN A 73 -17.33 13.04 21.11
N ASN A 74 -18.61 13.16 20.78
CA ASN A 74 -19.35 14.44 20.88
C ASN A 74 -18.62 15.63 20.23
N GLY A 75 -18.04 15.44 19.06
CA GLY A 75 -17.32 16.47 18.32
C GLY A 75 -15.89 16.75 18.81
N ARG A 76 -15.43 16.10 19.87
CA ARG A 76 -14.07 16.24 20.39
C ARG A 76 -13.23 15.01 20.08
N PHE A 77 -11.98 15.23 19.64
CA PHE A 77 -11.05 14.14 19.39
C PHE A 77 -10.42 13.64 20.69
N ASP A 78 -10.42 12.32 20.86
CA ASP A 78 -9.57 11.63 21.82
C ASP A 78 -8.28 11.17 21.12
N PHE A 79 -7.29 12.05 21.13
CA PHE A 79 -5.98 11.75 20.56
C PHE A 79 -5.16 10.75 21.39
N ALA A 80 -5.54 10.51 22.64
CA ALA A 80 -4.87 9.55 23.51
C ALA A 80 -5.34 8.11 23.24
N SER A 81 -6.60 7.90 22.88
CA SER A 81 -7.17 6.58 22.66
C SER A 81 -6.40 5.78 21.59
N ASP A 82 -6.13 4.52 21.90
CA ASP A 82 -5.55 3.52 20.99
C ASP A 82 -6.60 2.49 20.52
N GLU A 83 -7.87 2.78 20.65
CA GLU A 83 -8.96 1.91 20.25
C GLU A 83 -8.88 1.56 18.75
N LYS A 84 -8.62 2.58 17.89
CA LYS A 84 -8.56 2.36 16.45
C LYS A 84 -7.29 1.62 16.03
N ARG A 85 -7.52 0.52 15.30
CA ARG A 85 -6.45 -0.29 14.71
C ARG A 85 -5.54 0.55 13.81
N GLU A 86 -6.13 1.46 13.02
CA GLU A 86 -5.45 2.33 12.05
C GLU A 86 -4.38 3.19 12.73
N LYS A 87 -4.67 3.75 13.90
CA LYS A 87 -3.69 4.51 14.71
C LYS A 87 -2.51 3.64 15.13
N ARG A 88 -2.78 2.41 15.59
CA ARG A 88 -1.72 1.47 16.00
C ARG A 88 -0.87 1.02 14.82
N VAL A 89 -1.48 0.81 13.65
CA VAL A 89 -0.78 0.50 12.39
C VAL A 89 0.07 1.69 11.94
N ALA A 90 -0.48 2.91 11.97
CA ALA A 90 0.23 4.12 11.57
C ALA A 90 1.53 4.32 12.34
N ARG A 91 1.55 4.05 13.66
CA ARG A 91 2.79 4.08 14.46
C ARG A 91 3.85 3.12 13.93
N LYS A 92 3.47 1.89 13.60
CA LYS A 92 4.39 0.89 13.02
C LYS A 92 4.89 1.32 11.65
N MET A 93 4.03 1.94 10.83
CA MET A 93 4.41 2.44 9.51
C MET A 93 5.37 3.63 9.59
N ILE A 94 5.24 4.49 10.60
CA ILE A 94 6.20 5.57 10.85
C ILE A 94 7.58 4.98 11.15
N LEU A 95 7.66 4.01 12.07
CA LEU A 95 8.92 3.36 12.44
C LEU A 95 9.55 2.61 11.24
N LEU A 96 8.73 1.93 10.45
CA LEU A 96 9.20 1.26 9.22
C LEU A 96 9.78 2.27 8.22
N ARG A 97 9.07 3.36 7.94
CA ARG A 97 9.57 4.44 7.07
C ARG A 97 10.90 5.00 7.56
N ASP A 98 11.01 5.24 8.88
CA ASP A 98 12.24 5.79 9.47
C ASP A 98 13.40 4.78 9.35
N SER A 99 13.15 3.49 9.55
CA SER A 99 14.13 2.43 9.33
C SER A 99 14.61 2.39 7.87
N ILE A 100 13.69 2.46 6.90
CA ILE A 100 14.03 2.51 5.47
C ILE A 100 14.92 3.75 5.19
N ASN A 101 14.57 4.91 5.71
CA ASN A 101 15.33 6.13 5.48
C ASN A 101 16.72 6.09 6.10
N VAL A 102 16.89 5.45 7.25
CA VAL A 102 18.23 5.22 7.85
C VAL A 102 19.07 4.31 6.95
N GLN A 103 18.51 3.23 6.43
CA GLN A 103 19.22 2.35 5.50
C GLN A 103 19.55 3.05 4.18
N LEU A 104 18.61 3.84 3.65
CA LEU A 104 18.80 4.60 2.42
C LEU A 104 19.93 5.63 2.58
N SER A 105 20.05 6.28 3.74
CA SER A 105 21.11 7.25 4.01
C SER A 105 22.52 6.65 3.97
N ALA A 106 22.65 5.34 4.24
CA ALA A 106 23.92 4.63 4.12
C ALA A 106 24.31 4.36 2.66
N ILE A 107 23.35 4.40 1.73
CA ILE A 107 23.58 4.16 0.29
C ILE A 107 23.83 5.47 -0.45
N VAL A 108 23.15 6.55 -0.04
CA VAL A 108 23.15 7.85 -0.75
C VAL A 108 23.90 8.91 0.07
N ASP A 109 25.12 8.82 0.32
CA ASP A 109 26.11 9.77 0.93
C ASP A 109 25.60 11.04 1.66
N LYS A 110 24.31 11.10 2.04
CA LYS A 110 23.70 12.21 2.77
C LYS A 110 22.86 11.68 3.93
N PRO A 111 23.26 11.95 5.17
CA PRO A 111 22.54 11.47 6.35
C PRO A 111 21.09 11.97 6.36
N VAL A 112 20.16 11.04 6.53
CA VAL A 112 18.75 11.33 6.82
C VAL A 112 18.53 11.03 8.29
N THR A 113 18.20 12.06 9.08
CA THR A 113 17.85 11.85 10.49
C THR A 113 16.46 11.23 10.59
N ALA A 114 16.32 10.18 11.40
CA ALA A 114 15.02 9.66 11.80
C ALA A 114 14.25 10.73 12.58
N GLY A 115 12.94 10.78 12.42
CA GLY A 115 12.10 11.68 13.20
C GLY A 115 11.12 12.51 12.37
N PRO A 116 10.36 13.40 13.03
CA PRO A 116 9.30 14.18 12.42
C PRO A 116 9.87 15.30 11.55
N THR A 117 10.42 14.96 10.41
CA THR A 117 10.80 15.97 9.42
C THR A 117 9.70 16.07 8.38
N SER A 118 8.82 17.05 8.54
CA SER A 118 7.94 17.48 7.47
C SER A 118 8.82 18.11 6.39
N VAL A 119 9.14 17.39 5.35
CA VAL A 119 9.85 18.04 4.26
C VAL A 119 9.32 17.56 2.94
N GLU A 120 8.72 18.50 2.26
CA GLU A 120 8.58 18.51 0.84
C GLU A 120 9.96 18.35 0.19
N ALA A 121 10.05 17.54 -0.86
CA ALA A 121 11.27 17.38 -1.61
C ALA A 121 11.70 18.74 -2.18
N ARG A 122 12.76 19.32 -1.63
CA ARG A 122 13.39 20.53 -2.17
C ARG A 122 14.60 20.13 -3.02
N PRO A 123 14.94 20.87 -4.08
CA PRO A 123 16.18 20.64 -4.79
C PRO A 123 17.37 20.61 -3.82
N GLY A 124 18.15 19.53 -3.85
CA GLY A 124 19.28 19.31 -2.92
C GLY A 124 18.91 18.69 -1.57
N ALA A 125 17.63 18.39 -1.30
CA ALA A 125 17.24 17.61 -0.13
C ALA A 125 17.76 16.15 -0.24
N PRO A 126 18.06 15.49 0.89
CA PRO A 126 18.48 14.09 0.86
C PRO A 126 17.37 13.21 0.29
N THR A 127 17.75 12.20 -0.48
CA THR A 127 16.83 11.18 -0.98
C THR A 127 16.16 10.46 0.20
N ARG A 128 14.84 10.39 0.20
CA ARG A 128 14.10 9.70 1.26
C ARG A 128 12.74 9.21 0.80
N VAL A 129 12.25 8.20 1.50
CA VAL A 129 10.90 7.67 1.35
C VAL A 129 9.95 8.45 2.26
N LEU A 130 8.89 8.99 1.67
CA LEU A 130 7.78 9.64 2.36
C LEU A 130 6.58 8.69 2.41
N CYS A 131 5.59 8.97 3.24
CA CYS A 131 4.33 8.21 3.22
C CYS A 131 3.67 8.23 1.84
N ALA A 132 3.69 9.39 1.18
CA ALA A 132 3.18 9.57 -0.18
C ALA A 132 3.90 8.72 -1.23
N SER A 133 5.18 8.34 -1.02
CA SER A 133 5.96 7.53 -1.97
C SER A 133 5.35 6.13 -2.21
N CYS A 134 4.59 5.62 -1.24
CA CYS A 134 3.91 4.33 -1.34
C CYS A 134 2.40 4.47 -1.37
N HIS A 135 1.85 5.45 -0.64
CA HIS A 135 0.41 5.55 -0.46
C HIS A 135 -0.31 6.31 -1.58
N HIS A 136 0.32 7.31 -2.22
CA HIS A 136 -0.27 8.07 -3.33
C HIS A 136 -1.70 8.56 -3.08
N GLY A 137 -2.05 8.92 -1.84
CA GLY A 137 -3.40 9.33 -1.48
C GLY A 137 -4.38 8.19 -1.22
N LEU A 138 -3.87 6.98 -0.95
CA LEU A 138 -4.66 5.81 -0.56
C LEU A 138 -4.29 5.36 0.86
N PRO A 139 -5.27 5.10 1.75
CA PRO A 139 -4.98 4.60 3.09
C PRO A 139 -4.35 3.19 3.07
N ILE A 140 -4.72 2.40 2.09
CA ILE A 140 -4.18 1.06 1.83
C ILE A 140 -3.83 1.01 0.33
N PRO A 141 -2.53 1.16 -0.03
CA PRO A 141 -2.12 1.04 -1.42
C PRO A 141 -2.23 -0.43 -1.88
N ALA A 142 -2.88 -0.62 -3.00
CA ALA A 142 -2.99 -1.92 -3.65
C ALA A 142 -3.00 -1.74 -5.18
N PRO A 143 -2.42 -2.66 -5.97
CA PRO A 143 -2.51 -2.62 -7.42
C PRO A 143 -3.97 -2.66 -7.89
N LEU A 144 -4.29 -1.96 -8.97
CA LEU A 144 -5.66 -1.93 -9.53
C LEU A 144 -6.24 -3.34 -9.74
N GLY A 145 -5.44 -4.23 -10.29
CA GLY A 145 -5.88 -5.62 -10.54
C GLY A 145 -6.27 -6.37 -9.27
N GLU A 146 -5.59 -6.12 -8.15
CA GLU A 146 -5.94 -6.73 -6.86
C GLU A 146 -7.27 -6.19 -6.33
N VAL A 147 -7.49 -4.87 -6.40
CA VAL A 147 -8.75 -4.24 -5.98
C VAL A 147 -9.93 -4.74 -6.83
N ILE A 148 -9.71 -4.91 -8.14
CA ILE A 148 -10.72 -5.47 -9.05
C ILE A 148 -10.99 -6.94 -8.71
N SER A 149 -9.94 -7.74 -8.50
CA SER A 149 -10.08 -9.16 -8.14
C SER A 149 -10.83 -9.35 -6.81
N GLU A 150 -10.64 -8.46 -5.84
CA GLU A 150 -11.39 -8.50 -4.58
C GLU A 150 -12.88 -8.21 -4.82
N ALA A 151 -13.20 -7.23 -5.66
CA ALA A 151 -14.59 -6.94 -6.04
C ALA A 151 -15.25 -8.12 -6.77
N GLU A 152 -14.50 -8.84 -7.63
CA GLU A 152 -15.00 -10.03 -8.33
C GLU A 152 -15.48 -11.15 -7.37
N LYS A 153 -14.88 -11.26 -6.17
CA LYS A 153 -15.29 -12.29 -5.19
C LYS A 153 -16.75 -12.17 -4.77
N THR A 154 -17.31 -10.98 -4.84
CA THR A 154 -18.69 -10.70 -4.39
C THR A 154 -19.72 -10.71 -5.51
N GLY A 155 -19.34 -10.40 -6.74
CA GLY A 155 -20.29 -10.27 -7.86
C GLY A 155 -19.70 -10.57 -9.24
N GLY A 156 -18.60 -11.30 -9.28
CA GLY A 156 -17.95 -11.71 -10.54
C GLY A 156 -17.44 -10.52 -11.35
N VAL A 157 -17.25 -10.77 -12.65
CA VAL A 157 -16.72 -9.78 -13.60
C VAL A 157 -17.50 -8.47 -13.62
N ASN A 158 -18.82 -8.52 -13.41
CA ASN A 158 -19.64 -7.30 -13.42
C ASN A 158 -19.32 -6.39 -12.22
N ALA A 159 -19.08 -6.97 -11.04
CA ALA A 159 -18.63 -6.20 -9.87
C ALA A 159 -17.21 -5.64 -10.08
N GLY A 160 -16.32 -6.42 -10.71
CA GLY A 160 -14.99 -5.95 -11.11
C GLY A 160 -15.06 -4.74 -12.05
N LEU A 161 -15.87 -4.79 -13.10
CA LEU A 161 -16.08 -3.70 -14.04
C LEU A 161 -16.70 -2.46 -13.37
N ALA A 162 -17.69 -2.66 -12.49
CA ALA A 162 -18.28 -1.57 -11.71
C ALA A 162 -17.23 -0.88 -10.83
N LYS A 163 -16.39 -1.67 -10.15
CA LYS A 163 -15.29 -1.16 -9.33
C LYS A 163 -14.25 -0.40 -10.16
N PHE A 164 -13.88 -0.91 -11.34
CA PHE A 164 -12.99 -0.20 -12.26
C PHE A 164 -13.56 1.17 -12.64
N LYS A 165 -14.83 1.24 -13.02
CA LYS A 165 -15.51 2.48 -13.40
C LYS A 165 -15.55 3.48 -12.23
N GLU A 166 -15.86 3.00 -11.02
CA GLU A 166 -15.84 3.82 -9.78
C GLU A 166 -14.45 4.43 -9.56
N LEU A 167 -13.40 3.58 -9.57
CA LEU A 167 -12.03 4.01 -9.30
C LEU A 167 -11.52 4.96 -10.38
N ARG A 168 -11.83 4.68 -11.66
CA ARG A 168 -11.47 5.55 -12.75
C ARG A 168 -12.16 6.91 -12.65
N GLY A 169 -13.44 6.94 -12.30
CA GLY A 169 -14.17 8.20 -12.07
C GLY A 169 -13.57 9.04 -10.94
N LYS A 170 -13.01 8.39 -9.93
CA LYS A 170 -12.43 9.08 -8.75
C LYS A 170 -10.97 9.46 -8.92
N PHE A 171 -10.17 8.66 -9.61
CA PHE A 171 -8.71 8.76 -9.58
C PHE A 171 -8.06 8.92 -10.97
N TYR A 172 -8.83 9.05 -12.05
CA TYR A 172 -8.28 9.25 -13.39
C TYR A 172 -7.46 10.54 -13.47
N GLY A 173 -6.24 10.44 -13.99
CA GLY A 173 -5.29 11.56 -14.03
C GLY A 173 -4.47 11.72 -12.75
N GLY A 174 -4.76 10.96 -11.70
CA GLY A 174 -3.93 10.87 -10.49
C GLY A 174 -2.85 9.78 -10.59
N GLN A 175 -2.14 9.58 -9.50
CA GLN A 175 -1.06 8.58 -9.41
C GLN A 175 -1.44 7.34 -8.60
N GLN A 176 -2.71 7.20 -8.24
CA GLN A 176 -3.21 6.13 -7.38
C GLN A 176 -3.23 4.79 -8.09
N TYR A 177 -3.68 4.81 -9.34
CA TYR A 177 -3.82 3.63 -10.19
C TYR A 177 -3.41 3.93 -11.62
N ASP A 178 -2.95 2.91 -12.32
CA ASP A 178 -2.77 2.95 -13.76
C ASP A 178 -4.13 2.75 -14.46
N PHE A 179 -4.54 3.74 -15.27
CA PHE A 179 -5.74 3.70 -16.10
C PHE A 179 -5.39 3.84 -17.59
N THR A 180 -4.19 3.45 -17.99
CA THR A 180 -3.82 3.34 -19.40
C THR A 180 -4.56 2.19 -20.07
N ASP A 181 -4.44 2.08 -21.37
CA ASP A 181 -5.06 0.99 -22.16
C ASP A 181 -4.52 -0.41 -21.80
N TYR A 182 -3.38 -0.49 -21.11
CA TYR A 182 -2.85 -1.75 -20.57
C TYR A 182 -3.56 -2.24 -19.31
N ALA A 183 -4.22 -1.39 -18.56
CA ALA A 183 -4.79 -1.74 -17.27
C ALA A 183 -5.81 -2.88 -17.36
N LEU A 184 -6.85 -2.72 -18.18
CA LEU A 184 -7.87 -3.77 -18.39
C LEU A 184 -7.35 -4.94 -19.23
N VAL A 185 -6.36 -4.73 -20.10
CA VAL A 185 -5.67 -5.81 -20.82
C VAL A 185 -4.96 -6.75 -19.84
N GLY A 186 -4.27 -6.20 -18.84
CA GLY A 186 -3.60 -7.00 -17.80
C GLY A 186 -4.59 -7.83 -16.97
N ILE A 187 -5.72 -7.23 -16.58
CA ILE A 187 -6.79 -7.90 -15.84
C ILE A 187 -7.43 -9.01 -16.71
N ALA A 188 -7.70 -8.73 -17.98
CA ALA A 188 -8.22 -9.72 -18.93
C ALA A 188 -7.26 -10.89 -19.13
N THR A 189 -5.97 -10.62 -19.25
CA THR A 189 -4.93 -11.66 -19.34
C THR A 189 -4.93 -12.56 -18.10
N THR A 190 -5.07 -11.97 -16.93
CA THR A 190 -5.18 -12.73 -15.67
C THR A 190 -6.43 -13.63 -15.69
N ALA A 191 -7.59 -13.10 -16.10
CA ALA A 191 -8.82 -13.88 -16.21
C ALA A 191 -8.68 -15.03 -17.23
N LEU A 192 -8.02 -14.78 -18.37
CA LEU A 192 -7.75 -15.82 -19.38
C LEU A 192 -6.86 -16.93 -18.83
N ASN A 193 -5.79 -16.60 -18.10
CA ASN A 193 -4.90 -17.55 -17.43
C ASN A 193 -5.64 -18.40 -16.37
N GLN A 194 -6.65 -17.81 -15.74
CA GLN A 194 -7.57 -18.49 -14.82
C GLN A 194 -8.66 -19.32 -15.52
N LYS A 195 -8.56 -19.50 -16.85
CA LYS A 195 -9.54 -20.22 -17.67
C LYS A 195 -10.94 -19.59 -17.66
N ARG A 196 -11.00 -18.26 -17.58
CA ARG A 196 -12.24 -17.46 -17.65
C ARG A 196 -12.25 -16.58 -18.93
N PRO A 197 -12.30 -17.19 -20.14
CA PRO A 197 -12.19 -16.44 -21.40
C PRO A 197 -13.36 -15.46 -21.62
N ASP A 198 -14.57 -15.77 -21.14
CA ASP A 198 -15.72 -14.89 -21.28
C ASP A 198 -15.58 -13.63 -20.42
N ASP A 199 -15.03 -13.76 -19.21
CA ASP A 199 -14.74 -12.61 -18.35
C ASP A 199 -13.61 -11.77 -18.93
N ALA A 200 -12.56 -12.41 -19.45
CA ALA A 200 -11.48 -11.71 -20.15
C ALA A 200 -12.03 -10.87 -21.32
N MET A 201 -12.93 -11.42 -22.12
CA MET A 201 -13.55 -10.70 -23.23
C MET A 201 -14.35 -9.48 -22.76
N LYS A 202 -15.08 -9.57 -21.64
CA LYS A 202 -15.82 -8.43 -21.08
C LYS A 202 -14.88 -7.28 -20.67
N TYR A 203 -13.75 -7.58 -20.03
CA TYR A 203 -12.75 -6.56 -19.71
C TYR A 203 -12.17 -5.88 -20.95
N LEU A 204 -11.88 -6.66 -21.99
CA LEU A 204 -11.34 -6.12 -23.24
C LEU A 204 -12.38 -5.27 -23.98
N GLN A 205 -13.65 -5.67 -23.99
CA GLN A 205 -14.74 -4.85 -24.54
C GLN A 205 -14.88 -3.54 -23.79
N ALA A 206 -14.86 -3.59 -22.45
CA ALA A 206 -14.90 -2.38 -21.64
C ALA A 206 -13.67 -1.47 -21.88
N ASN A 207 -12.48 -2.05 -22.15
CA ASN A 207 -11.31 -1.27 -22.50
C ASN A 207 -11.50 -0.47 -23.79
N LEU A 208 -12.14 -1.04 -24.80
CA LEU A 208 -12.43 -0.37 -26.07
C LEU A 208 -13.41 0.80 -25.93
N GLU A 209 -14.24 0.85 -24.86
CA GLU A 209 -15.08 2.03 -24.56
C GLU A 209 -14.20 3.26 -24.25
N TYR A 210 -13.06 3.07 -23.63
CA TYR A 210 -12.12 4.15 -23.28
C TYR A 210 -11.02 4.34 -24.32
N PHE A 211 -10.59 3.24 -24.95
CA PHE A 211 -9.44 3.19 -25.87
C PHE A 211 -9.82 2.44 -27.16
N PRO A 212 -10.68 2.99 -28.02
CA PRO A 212 -11.22 2.29 -29.19
C PRO A 212 -10.16 1.95 -30.26
N LYS A 213 -8.97 2.57 -30.18
CA LYS A 213 -7.85 2.33 -31.09
C LYS A 213 -6.66 1.62 -30.41
N SER A 214 -6.89 0.91 -29.30
CA SER A 214 -5.82 0.17 -28.61
C SER A 214 -5.46 -1.11 -29.37
N SER A 215 -4.32 -1.12 -30.03
CA SER A 215 -3.75 -2.31 -30.69
C SER A 215 -3.60 -3.47 -29.70
N GLN A 216 -3.18 -3.18 -28.46
CA GLN A 216 -3.00 -4.18 -27.41
C GLN A 216 -4.31 -4.87 -27.04
N THR A 217 -5.40 -4.11 -27.02
CA THR A 217 -6.72 -4.69 -26.72
C THR A 217 -7.17 -5.67 -27.79
N TYR A 218 -7.04 -5.30 -29.08
CA TYR A 218 -7.37 -6.20 -30.17
C TYR A 218 -6.48 -7.45 -30.20
N GLN A 219 -5.19 -7.28 -29.92
CA GLN A 219 -4.28 -8.41 -29.79
C GLN A 219 -4.71 -9.36 -28.65
N ALA A 220 -5.09 -8.84 -27.49
CA ALA A 220 -5.58 -9.65 -26.37
C ALA A 220 -6.93 -10.32 -26.70
N MET A 221 -7.85 -9.64 -27.40
CA MET A 221 -9.10 -10.25 -27.88
C MET A 221 -8.84 -11.42 -28.82
N ALA A 222 -7.85 -11.30 -29.70
CA ALA A 222 -7.44 -12.41 -30.56
C ALA A 222 -6.96 -13.63 -29.77
N GLN A 223 -6.20 -13.41 -28.68
CA GLN A 223 -5.78 -14.52 -27.82
C GLN A 223 -6.97 -15.20 -27.16
N VAL A 224 -7.95 -14.43 -26.65
CA VAL A 224 -9.18 -14.98 -26.07
C VAL A 224 -9.96 -15.80 -27.13
N LYS A 225 -10.16 -15.25 -28.33
CA LYS A 225 -10.86 -15.93 -29.41
C LYS A 225 -10.17 -17.23 -29.84
N ASN A 226 -8.83 -17.17 -29.98
CA ASN A 226 -8.04 -18.37 -30.31
C ASN A 226 -8.17 -19.45 -29.23
N THR A 227 -8.13 -19.08 -27.96
CA THR A 227 -8.37 -20.01 -26.83
C THR A 227 -9.75 -20.66 -26.89
N LYS A 228 -10.76 -19.94 -27.40
CA LYS A 228 -12.12 -20.44 -27.61
C LYS A 228 -12.28 -21.22 -28.91
N GLY A 229 -11.24 -21.35 -29.73
CA GLY A 229 -11.28 -22.05 -31.01
C GLY A 229 -11.74 -21.18 -32.20
N ASP A 230 -12.08 -19.91 -31.97
CA ASP A 230 -12.46 -18.96 -33.03
C ASP A 230 -11.20 -18.39 -33.71
N LYS A 231 -10.54 -19.21 -34.54
CA LYS A 231 -9.34 -18.81 -35.26
C LYS A 231 -9.61 -17.68 -36.26
N ALA A 232 -10.77 -17.71 -36.94
CA ALA A 232 -11.10 -16.67 -37.92
C ALA A 232 -11.29 -15.31 -37.26
N GLY A 233 -12.00 -15.27 -36.14
CA GLY A 233 -12.14 -14.06 -35.34
C GLY A 233 -10.82 -13.56 -34.76
N ALA A 234 -9.94 -14.47 -34.34
CA ALA A 234 -8.60 -14.12 -33.85
C ALA A 234 -7.73 -13.48 -34.93
N VAL A 235 -7.74 -14.03 -36.15
CA VAL A 235 -7.03 -13.45 -37.30
C VAL A 235 -7.52 -12.03 -37.59
N LYS A 236 -8.83 -11.81 -37.61
CA LYS A 236 -9.42 -10.50 -37.86
C LYS A 236 -9.00 -9.47 -36.80
N ASP A 237 -8.99 -9.85 -35.50
CA ASP A 237 -8.55 -8.94 -34.43
C ASP A 237 -7.06 -8.64 -34.54
N LEU A 238 -6.21 -9.61 -34.91
CA LEU A 238 -4.78 -9.36 -35.11
C LEU A 238 -4.51 -8.46 -36.34
N GLU A 239 -5.28 -8.61 -37.41
CA GLU A 239 -5.21 -7.68 -38.55
C GLU A 239 -5.53 -6.24 -38.08
N THR A 240 -6.58 -6.08 -37.30
CA THR A 240 -6.94 -4.79 -36.71
C THR A 240 -5.83 -4.24 -35.81
N ALA A 241 -5.26 -5.11 -34.96
CA ALA A 241 -4.15 -4.71 -34.08
C ALA A 241 -2.93 -4.21 -34.87
N VAL A 242 -2.54 -4.91 -35.93
CA VAL A 242 -1.42 -4.52 -36.81
C VAL A 242 -1.74 -3.26 -37.61
N GLN A 243 -2.98 -3.07 -38.02
CA GLN A 243 -3.41 -1.85 -38.71
C GLN A 243 -3.34 -0.62 -37.78
N LEU A 244 -3.74 -0.78 -36.53
CA LEU A 244 -3.73 0.30 -35.52
C LEU A 244 -2.32 0.64 -35.05
N ASP A 245 -1.45 -0.36 -34.91
CA ASP A 245 -0.05 -0.20 -34.58
C ASP A 245 0.83 -1.09 -35.47
N PRO A 246 1.37 -0.54 -36.56
CA PRO A 246 2.30 -1.25 -37.44
C PRO A 246 3.64 -1.61 -36.78
N GLN A 247 3.92 -1.17 -35.57
CA GLN A 247 5.12 -1.55 -34.81
C GLN A 247 4.85 -2.66 -33.80
N ASN A 248 3.61 -3.10 -33.65
CA ASN A 248 3.26 -4.24 -32.80
C ASN A 248 3.75 -5.56 -33.41
N ASN A 249 5.05 -5.85 -33.21
CA ASN A 249 5.68 -7.06 -33.73
C ASN A 249 5.08 -8.34 -33.13
N GLN A 250 4.55 -8.27 -31.91
CA GLN A 250 3.92 -9.43 -31.29
C GLN A 250 2.61 -9.80 -32.01
N ALA A 251 1.76 -8.82 -32.33
CA ALA A 251 0.55 -9.08 -33.12
C ALA A 251 0.87 -9.63 -34.52
N LYS A 252 1.91 -9.07 -35.21
CA LYS A 252 2.37 -9.59 -36.51
C LYS A 252 2.78 -11.05 -36.42
N ASN A 253 3.60 -11.41 -35.44
CA ASN A 253 4.08 -12.79 -35.28
C ASN A 253 2.92 -13.75 -34.99
N GLN A 254 1.98 -13.35 -34.12
CA GLN A 254 0.78 -14.14 -33.83
C GLN A 254 -0.10 -14.32 -35.07
N LEU A 255 -0.27 -13.28 -35.89
CA LEU A 255 -1.01 -13.32 -37.13
C LEU A 255 -0.39 -14.32 -38.13
N GLN A 256 0.93 -14.28 -38.28
CA GLN A 256 1.66 -15.22 -39.15
C GLN A 256 1.50 -16.67 -38.66
N GLN A 257 1.62 -16.91 -37.35
CA GLN A 257 1.44 -18.25 -36.78
C GLN A 257 0.05 -18.80 -37.00
N LEU A 258 -1.01 -18.00 -36.82
CA LEU A 258 -2.38 -18.45 -37.02
C LEU A 258 -2.69 -18.72 -38.51
N ARG A 259 -2.10 -17.98 -39.45
CA ARG A 259 -2.23 -18.19 -40.90
C ARG A 259 -1.40 -19.38 -41.40
N GLY A 260 -0.16 -19.55 -40.87
CA GLY A 260 0.74 -20.64 -41.26
C GLY A 260 0.36 -21.99 -40.69
N GLY A 261 -0.34 -22.07 -39.57
CA GLY A 261 -0.84 -23.31 -38.97
C GLY A 261 -2.17 -23.82 -39.57
N SER A 262 -2.64 -23.20 -40.65
CA SER A 262 -3.88 -23.57 -41.37
C SER A 262 -3.61 -24.33 -42.69
N GLN A 263 -2.35 -24.83 -42.88
CA GLN A 263 -1.97 -25.70 -44.00
C GLN A 263 -1.93 -27.16 -43.58
#